data_c2aa112b040e2434adee4b6ec484711f
#
_entry.id   c2aa112b040e2434adee4b6ec484711f
#
_cell.length_a   1.000
_cell.length_b   1.000
_cell.length_c   1.000
_cell.angle_alpha   90.00
_cell.angle_beta   90.00
_cell.angle_gamma   90.00
#
_symmetry.space_group_name_H-M   'P 1'
#
loop_
_entity.id
_entity.type
_entity.pdbx_description
1 polymer ?
#
loop_
_entity_poly.entity_id
_entity_poly.type
_entity_poly.pdbx_seq_one_letter_code
_entity_poly.pdbx_strand_id
1 'polypeptide(L)'
;VALAALDTNAVTDQLISLQSQNIPVVGFDSGVPDAPPGSIVANASTNNFAAAGLAAEKMFEALESQIRSATAANPVRIVVFNQDARGESLLSRGRGFRDTLVDTIIARTPHTAADIRVMGNPAFVASHNPTTGNKVIIEMAVPASSSAQDTTAMAQAVLNRVRGDNIKGIFMSNEGTVVGLLAATDDGAALPATYPGLIAIGFDAGRAQKAAVRNQYFLGSITQDPFQIGFQAVNLANKARLGQSVADVDTGAKFYTHLNMDDDDIKGLIYD
;
A
#
# COMPACT_ATOMS: atom_id res chain seq x y z
N VAL A 1 27.10 -0.97 1.38
CA VAL A 1 26.13 0.13 1.24
C VAL A 1 24.74 -0.40 1.59
N ALA A 2 23.90 0.40 2.25
CA ALA A 2 22.46 0.14 2.38
C ALA A 2 21.69 1.15 1.51
N LEU A 3 20.70 0.68 0.75
CA LEU A 3 19.97 1.47 -0.24
C LEU A 3 18.45 1.25 -0.10
N ALA A 4 17.68 2.32 0.04
CA ALA A 4 16.24 2.34 -0.19
C ALA A 4 15.96 3.22 -1.43
N ALA A 5 15.53 2.61 -2.52
CA ALA A 5 15.35 3.31 -3.79
C ALA A 5 13.91 3.85 -3.92
N LEU A 6 13.77 5.18 -4.03
CA LEU A 6 12.49 5.83 -4.30
C LEU A 6 12.08 5.73 -5.78
N ASP A 7 13.06 5.61 -6.68
CA ASP A 7 12.86 5.34 -8.11
C ASP A 7 13.85 4.25 -8.52
N THR A 8 13.34 3.09 -8.90
CA THR A 8 14.14 1.91 -9.20
C THR A 8 15.03 2.09 -10.43
N ASN A 9 14.63 2.92 -11.39
CA ASN A 9 15.39 3.19 -12.60
C ASN A 9 16.54 4.17 -12.39
N ALA A 10 16.43 5.05 -11.39
CA ALA A 10 17.39 6.12 -11.16
C ALA A 10 18.72 5.66 -10.53
N VAL A 11 18.81 4.41 -10.08
CA VAL A 11 19.97 3.90 -9.31
C VAL A 11 20.80 2.87 -10.06
N THR A 12 20.45 2.53 -11.30
CA THR A 12 21.09 1.46 -12.08
C THR A 12 22.59 1.70 -12.29
N ASP A 13 22.99 2.89 -12.72
CA ASP A 13 24.40 3.22 -12.98
C ASP A 13 25.23 3.19 -11.70
N GLN A 14 24.67 3.65 -10.58
CA GLN A 14 25.31 3.60 -9.27
C GLN A 14 25.51 2.16 -8.79
N LEU A 15 24.53 1.29 -9.01
CA LEU A 15 24.63 -0.13 -8.68
C LEU A 15 25.72 -0.82 -9.48
N ILE A 16 25.81 -0.55 -10.80
CA ILE A 16 26.86 -1.07 -11.67
C ILE A 16 28.25 -0.57 -11.19
N SER A 17 28.34 0.71 -10.86
CA SER A 17 29.60 1.30 -10.37
C SER A 17 30.05 0.69 -9.05
N LEU A 18 29.15 0.47 -8.09
CA LEU A 18 29.47 -0.19 -6.81
C LEU A 18 29.88 -1.65 -7.01
N GLN A 19 29.18 -2.37 -7.88
CA GLN A 19 29.49 -3.75 -8.21
C GLN A 19 30.88 -3.90 -8.82
N SER A 20 31.25 -3.01 -9.76
CA SER A 20 32.58 -3.03 -10.39
C SER A 20 33.71 -2.78 -9.40
N GLN A 21 33.43 -2.13 -8.28
CA GLN A 21 34.37 -1.88 -7.17
C GLN A 21 34.29 -2.94 -6.08
N ASN A 22 33.54 -4.03 -6.27
CA ASN A 22 33.29 -5.08 -5.28
C ASN A 22 32.71 -4.54 -3.95
N ILE A 23 31.90 -3.47 -4.00
CA ILE A 23 31.23 -2.90 -2.85
C ILE A 23 29.84 -3.54 -2.75
N PRO A 24 29.56 -4.38 -1.74
CA PRO A 24 28.25 -5.02 -1.61
C PRO A 24 27.15 -4.00 -1.26
N VAL A 25 25.99 -4.15 -1.90
CA VAL A 25 24.80 -3.34 -1.63
C VAL A 25 23.72 -4.23 -1.05
N VAL A 26 23.11 -3.78 0.04
CA VAL A 26 21.91 -4.37 0.65
C VAL A 26 20.74 -3.41 0.43
N GLY A 27 19.66 -3.90 -0.15
CA GLY A 27 18.40 -3.17 -0.21
C GLY A 27 17.71 -3.16 1.15
N PHE A 28 16.95 -2.10 1.45
CA PHE A 28 16.05 -2.09 2.60
C PHE A 28 14.80 -1.24 2.32
N ASP A 29 13.72 -1.52 3.02
CA ASP A 29 12.42 -0.86 2.90
C ASP A 29 11.83 -0.92 1.47
N SER A 30 12.45 -0.23 0.52
CA SER A 30 12.09 -0.29 -0.90
C SER A 30 13.26 -0.85 -1.72
N GLY A 31 13.07 -1.98 -2.36
CA GLY A 31 14.08 -2.68 -3.15
C GLY A 31 14.20 -2.16 -4.59
N VAL A 32 15.06 -2.83 -5.37
CA VAL A 32 15.24 -2.60 -6.82
C VAL A 32 15.10 -3.95 -7.53
N PRO A 33 13.86 -4.38 -7.89
CA PRO A 33 13.62 -5.71 -8.47
C PRO A 33 14.41 -5.98 -9.76
N ASP A 34 14.55 -4.96 -10.60
CA ASP A 34 15.25 -5.04 -11.88
C ASP A 34 16.73 -4.60 -11.77
N ALA A 35 17.30 -4.68 -10.58
CA ALA A 35 18.72 -4.37 -10.37
C ALA A 35 19.62 -5.26 -11.24
N PRO A 36 20.78 -4.75 -11.72
CA PRO A 36 21.75 -5.59 -12.41
C PRO A 36 22.10 -6.84 -11.58
N PRO A 37 22.11 -8.03 -12.20
CA PRO A 37 22.32 -9.29 -11.48
C PRO A 37 23.53 -9.25 -10.55
N GLY A 38 23.34 -9.53 -9.26
CA GLY A 38 24.39 -9.53 -8.24
C GLY A 38 24.81 -8.16 -7.72
N SER A 39 24.21 -7.06 -8.18
CA SER A 39 24.51 -5.72 -7.66
C SER A 39 23.89 -5.47 -6.29
N ILE A 40 22.76 -6.11 -5.96
CA ILE A 40 22.17 -6.17 -4.63
C ILE A 40 22.31 -7.61 -4.12
N VAL A 41 22.88 -7.78 -2.95
CA VAL A 41 23.23 -9.10 -2.39
C VAL A 41 22.16 -9.64 -1.46
N ALA A 42 21.32 -8.80 -0.87
CA ALA A 42 20.14 -9.15 -0.07
C ALA A 42 19.28 -7.92 0.18
N ASN A 43 18.02 -8.14 0.60
CA ASN A 43 17.07 -7.10 1.01
C ASN A 43 16.56 -7.35 2.43
N ALA A 44 16.34 -6.28 3.20
CA ALA A 44 15.60 -6.29 4.46
C ALA A 44 14.37 -5.40 4.31
N SER A 45 13.21 -5.98 4.14
CA SER A 45 11.97 -5.23 3.87
C SER A 45 10.73 -5.99 4.31
N THR A 46 9.61 -5.30 4.42
CA THR A 46 8.29 -5.91 4.49
C THR A 46 7.95 -6.60 3.16
N ASN A 47 7.33 -7.76 3.20
CA ASN A 47 6.63 -8.30 2.04
C ASN A 47 5.41 -7.39 1.72
N ASN A 48 5.66 -6.34 0.95
CA ASN A 48 4.69 -5.28 0.66
C ASN A 48 3.44 -5.80 -0.06
N PHE A 49 3.59 -6.82 -0.92
CA PHE A 49 2.47 -7.44 -1.61
C PHE A 49 1.53 -8.15 -0.62
N ALA A 50 2.07 -9.00 0.24
CA ALA A 50 1.27 -9.73 1.24
C ALA A 50 0.67 -8.78 2.30
N ALA A 51 1.43 -7.77 2.73
CA ALA A 51 0.96 -6.77 3.69
C ALA A 51 -0.25 -5.96 3.15
N ALA A 52 -0.20 -5.54 1.89
CA ALA A 52 -1.35 -4.87 1.26
C ALA A 52 -2.50 -5.84 0.96
N GLY A 53 -2.20 -7.12 0.72
CA GLY A 53 -3.20 -8.18 0.63
C GLY A 53 -4.02 -8.32 1.92
N LEU A 54 -3.36 -8.24 3.08
CA LEU A 54 -4.07 -8.23 4.37
C LEU A 54 -5.03 -7.03 4.49
N ALA A 55 -4.66 -5.85 4.01
CA ALA A 55 -5.58 -4.70 3.96
C ALA A 55 -6.77 -4.95 3.02
N ALA A 56 -6.55 -5.64 1.89
CA ALA A 56 -7.61 -6.00 0.95
C ALA A 56 -8.61 -6.98 1.55
N GLU A 57 -8.15 -7.96 2.31
CA GLU A 57 -9.02 -8.88 3.05
C GLU A 57 -9.88 -8.12 4.06
N LYS A 58 -9.30 -7.20 4.83
CA LYS A 58 -10.04 -6.36 5.79
C LYS A 58 -11.03 -5.43 5.12
N MET A 59 -10.68 -4.86 3.96
CA MET A 59 -11.61 -4.08 3.15
C MET A 59 -12.77 -4.94 2.64
N PHE A 60 -12.48 -6.14 2.16
CA PHE A 60 -13.52 -7.07 1.73
C PHE A 60 -14.44 -7.46 2.87
N GLU A 61 -13.90 -7.84 4.03
CA GLU A 61 -14.71 -8.19 5.22
C GLU A 61 -15.68 -7.08 5.59
N ALA A 62 -15.22 -5.83 5.57
CA ALA A 62 -16.06 -4.67 5.90
C ALA A 62 -17.13 -4.34 4.83
N LEU A 63 -16.88 -4.70 3.57
CA LEU A 63 -17.74 -4.39 2.43
C LEU A 63 -18.42 -5.62 1.82
N GLU A 64 -18.32 -6.81 2.42
CA GLU A 64 -18.78 -8.05 1.81
C GLU A 64 -20.25 -7.99 1.36
N SER A 65 -21.14 -7.45 2.19
CA SER A 65 -22.57 -7.31 1.85
C SER A 65 -22.79 -6.41 0.64
N GLN A 66 -22.11 -5.27 0.59
CA GLN A 66 -22.22 -4.31 -0.53
C GLN A 66 -21.63 -4.91 -1.81
N ILE A 67 -20.48 -5.58 -1.72
CA ILE A 67 -19.84 -6.25 -2.85
C ILE A 67 -20.75 -7.35 -3.39
N ARG A 68 -21.28 -8.23 -2.53
CA ARG A 68 -22.18 -9.32 -2.95
C ARG A 68 -23.44 -8.84 -3.66
N SER A 69 -23.98 -7.70 -3.24
CA SER A 69 -25.19 -7.12 -3.81
C SER A 69 -24.93 -6.16 -4.98
N ALA A 70 -23.68 -5.94 -5.36
CA ALA A 70 -23.32 -5.04 -6.44
C ALA A 70 -23.89 -5.50 -7.80
N THR A 71 -24.38 -4.55 -8.58
CA THR A 71 -24.94 -4.78 -9.91
C THR A 71 -24.38 -3.77 -10.91
N ALA A 72 -24.57 -4.01 -12.20
CA ALA A 72 -24.18 -3.06 -13.24
C ALA A 72 -24.89 -1.69 -13.12
N ALA A 73 -26.11 -1.67 -12.58
CA ALA A 73 -26.86 -0.44 -12.33
C ALA A 73 -26.47 0.26 -11.02
N ASN A 74 -25.90 -0.48 -10.07
CA ASN A 74 -25.41 0.04 -8.79
C ASN A 74 -24.06 -0.60 -8.45
N PRO A 75 -22.99 -0.22 -9.14
CA PRO A 75 -21.67 -0.79 -8.91
C PRO A 75 -21.09 -0.34 -7.57
N VAL A 76 -20.24 -1.17 -6.98
CA VAL A 76 -19.41 -0.79 -5.84
C VAL A 76 -18.03 -0.40 -6.35
N ARG A 77 -17.54 0.76 -5.92
CA ARG A 77 -16.17 1.21 -6.25
C ARG A 77 -15.29 1.22 -5.01
N ILE A 78 -14.06 0.75 -5.17
CA ILE A 78 -13.00 0.79 -4.17
C ILE A 78 -11.80 1.50 -4.81
N VAL A 79 -11.27 2.52 -4.14
CA VAL A 79 -10.13 3.29 -4.62
C VAL A 79 -8.87 2.82 -3.91
N VAL A 80 -7.84 2.50 -4.67
CA VAL A 80 -6.48 2.24 -4.20
C VAL A 80 -5.67 3.49 -4.47
N PHE A 81 -5.39 4.24 -3.42
CA PHE A 81 -4.69 5.52 -3.50
C PHE A 81 -3.19 5.30 -3.28
N ASN A 82 -2.41 5.32 -4.35
CA ASN A 82 -0.95 5.17 -4.33
C ASN A 82 -0.30 6.53 -4.52
N GLN A 83 0.76 6.82 -3.77
CA GLN A 83 1.47 8.10 -3.84
C GLN A 83 2.23 8.27 -5.18
N ASP A 84 2.80 7.19 -5.69
CA ASP A 84 3.44 7.14 -7.00
C ASP A 84 3.36 5.74 -7.61
N ALA A 85 3.96 5.57 -8.78
CA ALA A 85 4.03 4.32 -9.52
C ALA A 85 5.48 3.99 -9.97
N ARG A 86 6.47 4.32 -9.15
CA ARG A 86 7.91 4.16 -9.45
C ARG A 86 8.67 3.38 -8.39
N GLY A 87 8.34 3.57 -7.11
CA GLY A 87 8.93 2.85 -6.00
C GLY A 87 8.43 1.41 -5.93
N GLU A 88 9.33 0.45 -5.69
CA GLU A 88 8.97 -0.97 -5.61
C GLU A 88 7.92 -1.21 -4.53
N SER A 89 8.10 -0.67 -3.33
CA SER A 89 7.17 -0.85 -2.22
C SER A 89 5.75 -0.38 -2.56
N LEU A 90 5.60 0.78 -3.22
CA LEU A 90 4.30 1.31 -3.60
C LEU A 90 3.65 0.52 -4.74
N LEU A 91 4.44 0.11 -5.74
CA LEU A 91 3.96 -0.78 -6.81
C LEU A 91 3.48 -2.11 -6.24
N SER A 92 4.26 -2.69 -5.34
CA SER A 92 3.96 -3.96 -4.68
C SER A 92 2.71 -3.87 -3.81
N ARG A 93 2.55 -2.80 -3.00
CA ARG A 93 1.35 -2.55 -2.18
C ARG A 93 0.10 -2.37 -3.04
N GLY A 94 0.18 -1.54 -4.07
CA GLY A 94 -0.97 -1.32 -4.97
C GLY A 94 -1.42 -2.60 -5.68
N ARG A 95 -0.47 -3.40 -6.19
CA ARG A 95 -0.75 -4.69 -6.84
C ARG A 95 -1.25 -5.73 -5.84
N GLY A 96 -0.63 -5.83 -4.68
CA GLY A 96 -1.02 -6.77 -3.63
C GLY A 96 -2.45 -6.55 -3.16
N PHE A 97 -2.83 -5.30 -2.89
CA PHE A 97 -4.21 -4.96 -2.55
C PHE A 97 -5.18 -5.32 -3.68
N ARG A 98 -4.89 -4.88 -4.92
CA ARG A 98 -5.71 -5.14 -6.11
C ARG A 98 -5.94 -6.62 -6.33
N ASP A 99 -4.87 -7.41 -6.40
CA ASP A 99 -4.93 -8.82 -6.78
C ASP A 99 -5.61 -9.64 -5.68
N THR A 100 -5.25 -9.43 -4.42
CA THR A 100 -5.92 -10.11 -3.29
C THR A 100 -7.40 -9.76 -3.22
N LEU A 101 -7.78 -8.50 -3.46
CA LEU A 101 -9.19 -8.11 -3.46
C LEU A 101 -9.96 -8.79 -4.60
N VAL A 102 -9.41 -8.84 -5.82
CA VAL A 102 -10.01 -9.53 -6.97
C VAL A 102 -10.20 -11.01 -6.66
N ASP A 103 -9.15 -11.69 -6.20
CA ASP A 103 -9.19 -13.11 -5.88
C ASP A 103 -10.19 -13.41 -4.76
N THR A 104 -10.24 -12.57 -3.73
CA THR A 104 -11.18 -12.73 -2.61
C THR A 104 -12.63 -12.54 -3.07
N ILE A 105 -12.90 -11.55 -3.93
CA ILE A 105 -14.23 -11.33 -4.50
C ILE A 105 -14.68 -12.56 -5.30
N ILE A 106 -13.83 -13.07 -6.19
CA ILE A 106 -14.13 -14.26 -7.00
C ILE A 106 -14.35 -15.49 -6.13
N ALA A 107 -13.53 -15.68 -5.10
CA ALA A 107 -13.60 -16.84 -4.23
C ALA A 107 -14.82 -16.83 -3.28
N ARG A 108 -15.24 -15.65 -2.82
CA ARG A 108 -16.19 -15.51 -1.71
C ARG A 108 -17.55 -14.91 -2.09
N THR A 109 -17.75 -14.53 -3.37
CA THR A 109 -19.01 -13.93 -3.83
C THR A 109 -19.52 -14.63 -5.10
N PRO A 110 -20.75 -14.34 -5.58
CA PRO A 110 -21.23 -14.81 -6.88
C PRO A 110 -20.56 -14.13 -8.09
N HIS A 111 -19.71 -13.14 -7.87
CA HIS A 111 -19.04 -12.42 -8.96
C HIS A 111 -17.91 -13.24 -9.56
N THR A 112 -17.71 -13.08 -10.85
CA THR A 112 -16.62 -13.63 -11.63
C THR A 112 -15.63 -12.54 -12.04
N ALA A 113 -14.49 -12.89 -12.60
CA ALA A 113 -13.54 -11.92 -13.14
C ALA A 113 -14.19 -10.96 -14.16
N ALA A 114 -15.20 -11.44 -14.93
CA ALA A 114 -15.94 -10.62 -15.89
C ALA A 114 -16.82 -9.53 -15.25
N ASP A 115 -17.12 -9.64 -13.96
CA ASP A 115 -17.91 -8.66 -13.21
C ASP A 115 -17.06 -7.55 -12.57
N ILE A 116 -15.73 -7.77 -12.51
CA ILE A 116 -14.77 -6.88 -11.86
C ILE A 116 -14.03 -6.04 -12.92
N ARG A 117 -13.87 -4.76 -12.63
CA ARG A 117 -13.09 -3.84 -13.47
C ARG A 117 -11.96 -3.22 -12.67
N VAL A 118 -10.73 -3.37 -13.17
CA VAL A 118 -9.58 -2.59 -12.68
C VAL A 118 -9.32 -1.44 -13.64
N MET A 119 -9.21 -0.22 -13.14
CA MET A 119 -9.00 0.98 -13.95
C MET A 119 -8.08 1.98 -13.25
N GLY A 120 -7.65 3.01 -13.97
CA GLY A 120 -6.82 4.09 -13.43
C GLY A 120 -5.39 4.07 -13.97
N ASN A 121 -4.39 4.20 -13.10
CA ASN A 121 -3.00 4.36 -13.53
C ASN A 121 -2.46 3.11 -14.26
N PRO A 122 -1.87 3.28 -15.47
CA PRO A 122 -1.41 2.16 -16.32
C PRO A 122 -0.41 1.21 -15.65
N ALA A 123 0.47 1.68 -14.77
CA ALA A 123 1.45 0.85 -14.08
C ALA A 123 0.82 -0.23 -13.19
N PHE A 124 -0.40 0.01 -12.76
CA PHE A 124 -1.18 -0.93 -11.95
C PHE A 124 -2.23 -1.70 -12.76
N VAL A 125 -2.66 -1.17 -13.90
CA VAL A 125 -3.72 -1.80 -14.71
C VAL A 125 -3.15 -2.76 -15.74
N ALA A 126 -1.99 -2.47 -16.32
CA ALA A 126 -1.43 -3.23 -17.44
C ALA A 126 -1.11 -4.71 -17.13
N SER A 127 -0.83 -5.02 -15.86
CA SER A 127 -0.54 -6.39 -15.40
C SER A 127 -1.78 -7.19 -15.00
N HIS A 128 -2.95 -6.56 -15.09
CA HIS A 128 -4.23 -7.18 -14.70
C HIS A 128 -5.17 -7.10 -15.89
N ASN A 129 -5.54 -8.23 -16.41
CA ASN A 129 -6.47 -8.26 -17.51
C ASN A 129 -7.89 -8.44 -17.00
N PRO A 130 -8.74 -7.89 -17.67
CA PRO A 130 -9.42 -6.66 -17.86
C PRO A 130 -10.90 -6.77 -17.60
N THR A 131 -11.42 -5.97 -17.59
CA THR A 131 -11.87 -4.71 -17.69
C THR A 131 -13.09 -4.34 -18.48
N THR A 132 -14.00 -5.27 -18.69
CA THR A 132 -15.34 -4.98 -19.16
C THR A 132 -16.39 -5.06 -18.06
N GLY A 133 -16.02 -5.61 -16.88
CA GLY A 133 -16.89 -5.74 -15.73
C GLY A 133 -17.29 -4.36 -15.19
N ASN A 134 -18.49 -4.29 -14.64
CA ASN A 134 -19.02 -3.04 -14.15
C ASN A 134 -19.86 -3.20 -12.87
N LYS A 135 -19.70 -4.33 -12.16
CA LYS A 135 -20.35 -4.53 -10.88
C LYS A 135 -19.45 -4.12 -9.72
N VAL A 136 -18.17 -4.51 -9.78
CA VAL A 136 -17.15 -4.06 -8.83
C VAL A 136 -16.03 -3.36 -9.57
N ILE A 137 -15.69 -2.15 -9.13
CA ILE A 137 -14.68 -1.31 -9.78
C ILE A 137 -13.56 -1.07 -8.78
N ILE A 138 -12.34 -1.44 -9.14
CA ILE A 138 -11.11 -1.15 -8.39
C ILE A 138 -10.37 -0.06 -9.15
N GLU A 139 -10.30 1.13 -8.57
CA GLU A 139 -9.69 2.30 -9.18
C GLU A 139 -8.30 2.54 -8.59
N MET A 140 -7.27 2.45 -9.43
CA MET A 140 -5.87 2.69 -9.08
C MET A 140 -5.54 4.17 -9.26
N ALA A 141 -5.71 4.96 -8.20
CA ALA A 141 -5.49 6.41 -8.22
C ALA A 141 -4.03 6.75 -7.86
N VAL A 142 -3.42 7.63 -8.65
CA VAL A 142 -2.06 8.17 -8.41
C VAL A 142 -2.10 9.67 -8.64
N PRO A 143 -1.62 10.51 -7.70
CA PRO A 143 -1.59 11.96 -7.86
C PRO A 143 -0.56 12.37 -8.92
N ALA A 144 -0.59 13.64 -9.33
CA ALA A 144 0.33 14.20 -10.33
C ALA A 144 1.79 14.16 -9.87
N SER A 145 2.01 14.33 -8.57
CA SER A 145 3.31 14.12 -7.92
C SER A 145 3.14 13.60 -6.49
N SER A 146 4.23 13.21 -5.83
CA SER A 146 4.23 12.78 -4.43
C SER A 146 4.16 13.95 -3.44
N SER A 147 3.95 15.19 -3.89
CA SER A 147 3.82 16.34 -3.00
C SER A 147 2.56 16.27 -2.14
N ALA A 148 2.60 16.84 -0.94
CA ALA A 148 1.44 16.93 -0.06
C ALA A 148 0.26 17.66 -0.71
N GLN A 149 0.53 18.66 -1.55
CA GLN A 149 -0.49 19.38 -2.29
C GLN A 149 -1.21 18.48 -3.30
N ASP A 150 -0.47 17.73 -4.11
CA ASP A 150 -1.05 16.86 -5.15
C ASP A 150 -1.77 15.66 -4.54
N THR A 151 -1.24 15.09 -3.45
CA THR A 151 -1.91 14.02 -2.72
C THR A 151 -3.22 14.51 -2.08
N THR A 152 -3.24 15.70 -1.49
CA THR A 152 -4.47 16.30 -0.96
C THR A 152 -5.47 16.59 -2.08
N ALA A 153 -5.03 17.16 -3.20
CA ALA A 153 -5.90 17.42 -4.35
C ALA A 153 -6.52 16.13 -4.92
N MET A 154 -5.75 15.05 -5.01
CA MET A 154 -6.26 13.74 -5.43
C MET A 154 -7.28 13.20 -4.43
N ALA A 155 -7.02 13.28 -3.13
CA ALA A 155 -7.98 12.88 -2.10
C ALA A 155 -9.30 13.65 -2.22
N GLN A 156 -9.26 14.97 -2.40
CA GLN A 156 -10.44 15.80 -2.64
C GLN A 156 -11.19 15.38 -3.91
N ALA A 157 -10.47 15.09 -5.00
CA ALA A 157 -11.08 14.63 -6.25
C ALA A 157 -11.80 13.29 -6.08
N VAL A 158 -11.25 12.36 -5.29
CA VAL A 158 -11.92 11.10 -4.94
C VAL A 158 -13.15 11.36 -4.06
N LEU A 159 -13.00 12.17 -3.01
CA LEU A 159 -14.09 12.47 -2.06
C LEU A 159 -15.28 13.14 -2.73
N ASN A 160 -15.05 14.04 -3.69
CA ASN A 160 -16.12 14.70 -4.45
C ASN A 160 -16.98 13.71 -5.27
N ARG A 161 -16.44 12.53 -5.57
CA ARG A 161 -17.12 11.47 -6.34
C ARG A 161 -17.73 10.36 -5.47
N VAL A 162 -17.54 10.38 -4.15
CA VAL A 162 -17.95 9.27 -3.26
C VAL A 162 -19.39 8.86 -3.48
N ARG A 163 -20.32 9.84 -3.56
CA ARG A 163 -21.75 9.57 -3.77
C ARG A 163 -22.08 9.22 -5.22
N GLY A 164 -21.56 9.99 -6.18
CA GLY A 164 -21.85 9.82 -7.60
C GLY A 164 -21.33 8.51 -8.18
N ASP A 165 -20.15 8.10 -7.76
CA ASP A 165 -19.47 6.88 -8.22
C ASP A 165 -19.68 5.68 -7.29
N ASN A 166 -20.46 5.83 -6.24
CA ASN A 166 -20.71 4.82 -5.21
C ASN A 166 -19.40 4.23 -4.63
N ILE A 167 -18.44 5.11 -4.28
CA ILE A 167 -17.18 4.70 -3.66
C ILE A 167 -17.47 4.27 -2.21
N LYS A 168 -17.12 3.04 -1.87
CA LYS A 168 -17.37 2.43 -0.56
C LYS A 168 -16.07 2.21 0.24
N GLY A 169 -14.92 2.15 -0.42
CA GLY A 169 -13.63 1.94 0.21
C GLY A 169 -12.53 2.80 -0.39
N ILE A 170 -11.60 3.23 0.47
CA ILE A 170 -10.34 3.87 0.08
C ILE A 170 -9.22 3.17 0.84
N PHE A 171 -8.25 2.60 0.12
CA PHE A 171 -7.00 2.12 0.68
C PHE A 171 -5.88 3.10 0.33
N MET A 172 -5.18 3.62 1.33
CA MET A 172 -4.02 4.49 1.19
C MET A 172 -2.76 3.65 1.35
N SER A 173 -1.93 3.58 0.31
CA SER A 173 -0.80 2.64 0.24
C SER A 173 0.44 3.06 1.05
N ASN A 174 0.45 4.27 1.63
CA ASN A 174 1.51 4.75 2.51
C ASN A 174 1.08 5.98 3.31
N GLU A 175 1.92 6.42 4.26
CA GLU A 175 1.67 7.59 5.09
C GLU A 175 1.41 8.88 4.28
N GLY A 176 2.12 9.09 3.15
CA GLY A 176 1.93 10.27 2.31
C GLY A 176 0.51 10.40 1.77
N THR A 177 -0.10 9.29 1.34
CA THR A 177 -1.49 9.27 0.88
C THR A 177 -2.50 9.35 2.03
N VAL A 178 -2.16 8.81 3.20
CA VAL A 178 -2.94 8.98 4.41
C VAL A 178 -3.01 10.45 4.80
N VAL A 179 -1.86 11.14 4.85
CA VAL A 179 -1.79 12.59 5.17
C VAL A 179 -2.62 13.39 4.17
N GLY A 180 -2.58 13.04 2.87
CA GLY A 180 -3.42 13.67 1.85
C GLY A 180 -4.93 13.52 2.13
N LEU A 181 -5.39 12.32 2.53
CA LEU A 181 -6.80 12.10 2.88
C LEU A 181 -7.17 12.84 4.17
N LEU A 182 -6.34 12.81 5.19
CA LEU A 182 -6.57 13.50 6.47
C LEU A 182 -6.67 15.02 6.26
N ALA A 183 -5.76 15.62 5.48
CA ALA A 183 -5.82 17.04 5.14
C ALA A 183 -7.10 17.43 4.37
N ALA A 184 -7.64 16.52 3.57
CA ALA A 184 -8.89 16.73 2.83
C ALA A 184 -10.16 16.49 3.67
N THR A 185 -10.04 16.01 4.92
CA THR A 185 -11.17 15.54 5.74
C THR A 185 -11.15 16.04 7.18
N ASP A 186 -10.51 17.18 7.44
CA ASP A 186 -10.38 17.74 8.79
C ASP A 186 -9.82 16.68 9.78
N ASP A 187 -8.60 16.24 9.52
CA ASP A 187 -7.91 15.17 10.26
C ASP A 187 -8.74 13.87 10.40
N GLY A 188 -9.61 13.60 9.41
CA GLY A 188 -10.47 12.42 9.36
C GLY A 188 -11.87 12.63 9.94
N ALA A 189 -12.13 13.71 10.67
CA ALA A 189 -13.42 13.95 11.33
C ALA A 189 -14.58 14.07 10.34
N ALA A 190 -14.34 14.54 9.11
CA ALA A 190 -15.34 14.63 8.07
C ALA A 190 -15.74 13.25 7.50
N LEU A 191 -14.94 12.19 7.69
CA LEU A 191 -15.26 10.87 7.12
C LEU A 191 -16.61 10.33 7.62
N PRO A 192 -16.84 10.15 8.92
CA PRO A 192 -18.14 9.68 9.40
C PRO A 192 -19.27 10.72 9.20
N ALA A 193 -18.96 12.02 9.25
CA ALA A 193 -19.94 13.07 9.19
C ALA A 193 -20.47 13.34 7.75
N THR A 194 -19.56 13.38 6.78
CA THR A 194 -19.86 13.76 5.39
C THR A 194 -20.00 12.55 4.47
N TYR A 195 -19.24 11.47 4.75
CA TYR A 195 -19.15 10.27 3.91
C TYR A 195 -19.55 9.00 4.68
N PRO A 196 -20.74 8.94 5.28
CA PRO A 196 -21.16 7.82 6.10
C PRO A 196 -21.10 6.51 5.32
N GLY A 197 -20.47 5.49 5.91
CA GLY A 197 -20.29 4.17 5.31
C GLY A 197 -19.11 4.05 4.34
N LEU A 198 -18.30 5.10 4.17
CA LEU A 198 -17.02 5.00 3.48
C LEU A 198 -16.00 4.35 4.42
N ILE A 199 -15.40 3.25 3.98
CA ILE A 199 -14.35 2.54 4.71
C ILE A 199 -12.98 3.07 4.26
N ALA A 200 -12.17 3.54 5.22
CA ALA A 200 -10.79 3.96 4.99
C ALA A 200 -9.82 3.02 5.69
N ILE A 201 -8.80 2.54 4.97
CA ILE A 201 -7.69 1.72 5.49
C ILE A 201 -6.38 2.37 5.06
N GLY A 202 -5.46 2.55 6.01
CA GLY A 202 -4.13 3.10 5.77
C GLY A 202 -3.03 2.05 5.66
N PHE A 203 -1.84 2.53 5.36
CA PHE A 203 -0.59 1.81 5.46
C PHE A 203 0.43 2.72 6.16
N ASP A 204 1.33 2.16 6.96
CA ASP A 204 2.22 2.84 7.90
C ASP A 204 1.49 3.30 9.19
N ALA A 205 2.16 4.14 10.01
CA ALA A 205 1.65 4.53 11.34
C ALA A 205 2.23 5.85 11.83
N GLY A 206 1.87 6.97 11.28
CA GLY A 206 2.23 8.29 11.84
C GLY A 206 1.23 8.77 12.89
N ARG A 207 1.57 9.81 13.64
CA ARG A 207 0.74 10.37 14.72
C ARG A 207 -0.70 10.65 14.29
N ALA A 208 -0.90 11.36 13.19
CA ALA A 208 -2.22 11.71 12.69
C ALA A 208 -3.02 10.47 12.28
N GLN A 209 -2.36 9.50 11.66
CA GLN A 209 -2.95 8.23 11.27
C GLN A 209 -3.39 7.40 12.47
N LYS A 210 -2.53 7.29 13.50
CA LYS A 210 -2.89 6.63 14.78
C LYS A 210 -4.11 7.28 15.43
N ALA A 211 -4.18 8.62 15.43
CA ALA A 211 -5.34 9.35 15.93
C ALA A 211 -6.60 9.02 15.13
N ALA A 212 -6.53 8.96 13.79
CA ALA A 212 -7.65 8.59 12.94
C ALA A 212 -8.14 7.15 13.18
N VAL A 213 -7.23 6.20 13.40
CA VAL A 213 -7.59 4.82 13.77
C VAL A 213 -8.21 4.77 15.17
N ARG A 214 -7.62 5.45 16.17
CA ARG A 214 -8.13 5.49 17.55
C ARG A 214 -9.52 6.11 17.62
N ASN A 215 -9.77 7.15 16.84
CA ASN A 215 -11.07 7.82 16.75
C ASN A 215 -12.07 7.08 15.82
N GLN A 216 -11.70 5.92 15.29
CA GLN A 216 -12.52 5.11 14.38
C GLN A 216 -12.91 5.83 13.08
N TYR A 217 -12.14 6.83 12.66
CA TYR A 217 -12.26 7.45 11.34
C TYR A 217 -11.75 6.53 10.24
N PHE A 218 -10.74 5.70 10.57
CA PHE A 218 -10.27 4.60 9.75
C PHE A 218 -10.65 3.27 10.40
N LEU A 219 -10.98 2.29 9.57
CA LEU A 219 -11.19 0.91 10.03
C LEU A 219 -9.91 0.36 10.69
N GLY A 220 -8.76 0.70 10.14
CA GLY A 220 -7.46 0.32 10.64
C GLY A 220 -6.36 0.72 9.66
N SER A 221 -5.16 0.24 9.93
CA SER A 221 -4.03 0.42 9.06
C SER A 221 -3.05 -0.75 9.15
N ILE A 222 -2.22 -0.92 8.12
CA ILE A 222 -1.08 -1.83 8.14
C ILE A 222 0.12 -1.09 8.73
N THR A 223 0.78 -1.68 9.72
CA THR A 223 2.10 -1.21 10.18
C THR A 223 3.18 -2.19 9.77
N GLN A 224 4.36 -1.67 9.49
CA GLN A 224 5.59 -2.40 9.25
C GLN A 224 6.38 -2.57 10.56
N ASP A 225 7.56 -3.20 10.51
CA ASP A 225 8.53 -3.17 11.59
C ASP A 225 9.76 -2.33 11.18
N PRO A 226 9.70 -0.99 11.30
CA PRO A 226 10.78 -0.12 10.86
C PRO A 226 12.08 -0.33 11.64
N PHE A 227 11.98 -0.78 12.90
CA PHE A 227 13.16 -1.15 13.68
C PHE A 227 13.87 -2.37 13.07
N GLN A 228 13.13 -3.44 12.77
CA GLN A 228 13.71 -4.64 12.15
C GLN A 228 14.21 -4.36 10.74
N ILE A 229 13.52 -3.55 9.95
CA ILE A 229 14.00 -3.14 8.62
C ILE A 229 15.41 -2.53 8.75
N GLY A 230 15.56 -1.52 9.60
CA GLY A 230 16.85 -0.85 9.82
C GLY A 230 17.91 -1.77 10.42
N PHE A 231 17.57 -2.53 11.47
CA PHE A 231 18.47 -3.46 12.14
C PHE A 231 19.00 -4.54 11.19
N GLN A 232 18.12 -5.17 10.43
CA GLN A 232 18.50 -6.21 9.49
C GLN A 232 19.30 -5.65 8.31
N ALA A 233 18.98 -4.46 7.81
CA ALA A 233 19.75 -3.79 6.76
C ALA A 233 21.23 -3.62 7.16
N VAL A 234 21.49 -3.10 8.37
CA VAL A 234 22.85 -2.93 8.90
C VAL A 234 23.53 -4.28 9.12
N ASN A 235 22.80 -5.26 9.65
CA ASN A 235 23.32 -6.59 9.94
C ASN A 235 23.73 -7.33 8.65
N LEU A 236 22.86 -7.31 7.63
CA LEU A 236 23.16 -7.88 6.31
C LEU A 236 24.32 -7.16 5.63
N ALA A 237 24.37 -5.81 5.68
CA ALA A 237 25.45 -5.04 5.11
C ALA A 237 26.80 -5.36 5.77
N ASN A 238 26.83 -5.56 7.10
CA ASN A 238 28.05 -5.96 7.81
C ASN A 238 28.49 -7.39 7.45
N LYS A 239 27.56 -8.34 7.39
CA LYS A 239 27.85 -9.72 6.94
C LYS A 239 28.41 -9.75 5.52
N ALA A 240 27.76 -9.05 4.60
CA ALA A 240 28.19 -8.95 3.20
C ALA A 240 29.60 -8.33 3.08
N ARG A 241 29.90 -7.28 3.86
CA ARG A 241 31.25 -6.67 3.93
C ARG A 241 32.32 -7.66 4.39
N LEU A 242 31.96 -8.61 5.25
CA LEU A 242 32.85 -9.65 5.76
C LEU A 242 32.93 -10.87 4.83
N GLY A 243 32.30 -10.83 3.66
CA GLY A 243 32.27 -11.95 2.71
C GLY A 243 31.39 -13.13 3.18
N GLN A 244 30.53 -12.91 4.15
CA GLN A 244 29.59 -13.92 4.64
C GLN A 244 28.37 -14.01 3.73
N SER A 245 27.77 -15.19 3.63
CA SER A 245 26.51 -15.38 2.90
C SER A 245 25.37 -14.61 3.56
N VAL A 246 24.56 -13.97 2.74
CA VAL A 246 23.35 -13.23 3.13
C VAL A 246 22.17 -13.67 2.29
N ALA A 247 20.96 -13.48 2.81
CA ALA A 247 19.69 -13.73 2.12
C ALA A 247 18.68 -12.66 2.52
N ASP A 248 17.63 -12.52 1.72
CA ASP A 248 16.53 -11.59 1.99
C ASP A 248 15.86 -11.88 3.33
N VAL A 249 15.43 -10.83 4.03
CA VAL A 249 14.71 -10.89 5.30
C VAL A 249 13.38 -10.15 5.13
N ASP A 250 12.28 -10.90 5.25
CA ASP A 250 10.96 -10.32 5.44
C ASP A 250 10.79 -9.93 6.91
N THR A 251 10.57 -8.65 7.17
CA THR A 251 10.39 -8.10 8.51
C THR A 251 8.94 -8.14 8.99
N GLY A 252 8.02 -8.59 8.12
CA GLY A 252 6.61 -8.73 8.41
C GLY A 252 5.83 -7.40 8.43
N ALA A 253 4.52 -7.55 8.66
CA ALA A 253 3.58 -6.45 8.83
C ALA A 253 2.39 -6.91 9.67
N LYS A 254 1.66 -5.95 10.28
CA LYS A 254 0.44 -6.24 11.05
C LYS A 254 -0.67 -5.24 10.73
N PHE A 255 -1.91 -5.71 10.79
CA PHE A 255 -3.08 -4.85 10.75
C PHE A 255 -3.42 -4.38 12.15
N TYR A 256 -3.48 -3.06 12.37
CA TYR A 256 -3.89 -2.49 13.64
C TYR A 256 -5.19 -1.70 13.51
N THR A 257 -5.95 -1.70 14.58
CA THR A 257 -7.25 -1.05 14.77
C THR A 257 -7.28 -0.36 16.12
N HIS A 258 -8.33 0.38 16.41
CA HIS A 258 -8.56 0.95 17.74
C HIS A 258 -8.66 -0.11 18.86
N LEU A 259 -8.91 -1.38 18.51
CA LEU A 259 -9.06 -2.47 19.49
C LEU A 259 -7.72 -3.10 19.91
N ASN A 260 -6.73 -3.13 19.01
CA ASN A 260 -5.47 -3.85 19.23
C ASN A 260 -4.20 -2.99 19.14
N MET A 261 -4.33 -1.69 18.89
CA MET A 261 -3.16 -0.82 18.71
C MET A 261 -2.33 -0.62 19.98
N ASP A 262 -2.87 -0.97 21.14
CA ASP A 262 -2.18 -0.91 22.43
C ASP A 262 -1.64 -2.28 22.88
N ASP A 263 -1.83 -3.35 22.08
CA ASP A 263 -1.32 -4.70 22.34
C ASP A 263 0.21 -4.72 22.25
N ASP A 264 0.85 -5.56 23.06
CA ASP A 264 2.31 -5.63 23.20
C ASP A 264 3.05 -5.90 21.87
N ASP A 265 2.44 -6.63 20.97
CA ASP A 265 3.00 -7.02 19.69
C ASP A 265 2.71 -6.00 18.55
N ILE A 266 1.97 -4.95 18.83
CA ILE A 266 1.63 -3.89 17.87
C ILE A 266 2.15 -2.52 18.33
N LYS A 267 1.99 -2.17 19.60
CA LYS A 267 2.36 -0.83 20.12
C LYS A 267 3.82 -0.44 19.83
N GLY A 268 4.71 -1.42 19.76
CA GLY A 268 6.13 -1.20 19.43
C GLY A 268 6.40 -0.98 17.93
N LEU A 269 5.43 -1.27 17.07
CA LEU A 269 5.53 -1.12 15.62
C LEU A 269 4.93 0.19 15.13
N ILE A 270 4.01 0.80 15.90
CA ILE A 270 3.34 2.05 15.54
C ILE A 270 4.10 3.24 16.14
N TYR A 271 4.72 4.03 15.29
CA TYR A 271 5.60 5.16 15.65
C TYR A 271 4.86 6.51 15.66
N ASP A 272 5.54 7.57 16.14
CA ASP A 272 5.06 8.97 16.15
C ASP A 272 5.78 9.80 15.09
#